data_b53d6093cccff6687c39e085d5122d7d
#
_entry.id   b53d6093cccff6687c39e085d5122d7d
#
_cell.length_a   1.000
_cell.length_b   1.000
_cell.length_c   1.000
_cell.angle_alpha   90.00
_cell.angle_beta   90.00
_cell.angle_gamma   90.00
#
_symmetry.space_group_name_H-M   'P 1'
#
loop_
_entity.id
_entity.type
_entity.pdbx_description
1 polymer ?
#
loop_
_entity_poly.entity_id
_entity_poly.type
_entity_poly.pdbx_seq_one_letter_code
_entity_poly.pdbx_strand_id
1 'polypeptide(L)'
;MKKEKTPPLSKNIIRLASLNIPGGGQITVEDGLAFVGHMDAPNGTSIIDVKDPSNPRILKQIFLDDELSHTHKVRVAGNIMITNVEQAQRHLLRRGEKLPDVSKQLALSLGRPPNDAEIAAALGLPENKLTDVRRFLNDGYNDGGFRVWDISDPSKPELLSYVRTHGFGVHRFDMDENYAYISTEMEGYVGNILVIYDLADPKKPIEVSRWHMPGQHIAAGEKPSWKGYKNRLHHALRIDNELWAAVWNAGFQVIDVTDIRKPKTIASHNYHPPFPEPTHTALPCEQLIDGRRIAVVVDEEHEHTPGQLHAFLWIFDVTDPKKIQALSTFNVSETESPWSQCKGRFGAHQFREKIDGTLVYVTWFSGGLRVVDIANPFLPKEVAHYIPPAPEQFPSPQ
;
A
#
# COMPACT_ATOMS: atom_id res chain seq x y z
N MET A 1 -22.52 -12.72 -28.96
CA MET A 1 -22.44 -11.25 -29.05
C MET A 1 -21.07 -10.85 -28.48
N LYS A 2 -20.16 -10.28 -29.29
CA LYS A 2 -18.96 -9.65 -28.77
C LYS A 2 -19.42 -8.46 -27.91
N LYS A 3 -19.11 -8.46 -26.61
CA LYS A 3 -19.33 -7.28 -25.76
C LYS A 3 -18.54 -6.13 -26.39
N GLU A 4 -19.25 -5.08 -26.81
CA GLU A 4 -18.57 -3.83 -27.20
C GLU A 4 -17.73 -3.37 -26.02
N LYS A 5 -16.44 -3.17 -26.27
CA LYS A 5 -15.53 -2.64 -25.25
C LYS A 5 -15.97 -1.21 -24.95
N THR A 6 -16.27 -0.93 -23.70
CA THR A 6 -16.53 0.45 -23.26
C THR A 6 -15.28 1.29 -23.56
N PRO A 7 -15.41 2.37 -24.31
CA PRO A 7 -14.26 3.22 -24.61
C PRO A 7 -13.70 3.83 -23.33
N PRO A 8 -12.37 4.09 -23.26
CA PRO A 8 -11.80 4.75 -22.11
C PRO A 8 -12.37 6.16 -21.99
N LEU A 9 -12.73 6.55 -20.77
CA LEU A 9 -13.08 7.94 -20.49
C LEU A 9 -11.81 8.72 -20.18
N SER A 10 -11.61 9.85 -20.85
CA SER A 10 -10.45 10.71 -20.62
C SER A 10 -10.82 12.18 -20.74
N LYS A 11 -10.16 12.99 -19.91
CA LYS A 11 -10.18 14.45 -19.96
C LYS A 11 -8.76 14.95 -19.74
N ASN A 12 -8.23 15.71 -20.69
CA ASN A 12 -6.89 16.30 -20.62
C ASN A 12 -5.73 15.29 -20.42
N ILE A 13 -5.96 14.00 -20.72
CA ILE A 13 -4.94 12.94 -20.72
C ILE A 13 -5.03 12.20 -22.03
N ILE A 14 -3.87 11.98 -22.66
CA ILE A 14 -3.73 11.21 -23.90
C ILE A 14 -2.88 9.98 -23.58
N ARG A 15 -3.39 8.80 -23.90
CA ARG A 15 -2.63 7.57 -23.80
C ARG A 15 -1.66 7.47 -24.97
N LEU A 16 -0.35 7.45 -24.69
CA LEU A 16 0.68 7.32 -25.71
C LEU A 16 0.93 5.86 -26.10
N ALA A 17 0.99 4.96 -25.12
CA ALA A 17 1.24 3.55 -25.36
C ALA A 17 0.54 2.66 -24.33
N SER A 18 0.69 1.37 -24.50
CA SER A 18 0.27 0.36 -23.51
C SER A 18 1.16 -0.86 -23.66
N LEU A 19 1.58 -1.42 -22.55
CA LEU A 19 2.40 -2.61 -22.47
C LEU A 19 1.64 -3.67 -21.67
N ASN A 20 1.54 -4.87 -22.23
CA ASN A 20 0.92 -5.98 -21.52
C ASN A 20 1.96 -6.62 -20.58
N ILE A 21 1.75 -6.49 -19.28
CA ILE A 21 2.56 -7.07 -18.21
C ILE A 21 1.64 -7.82 -17.25
N PRO A 22 2.17 -8.72 -16.40
CA PRO A 22 1.39 -9.30 -15.30
C PRO A 22 0.77 -8.22 -14.43
N GLY A 23 -0.31 -8.54 -13.70
CA GLY A 23 -1.04 -7.59 -12.86
C GLY A 23 -0.10 -6.77 -11.98
N GLY A 24 -0.11 -5.44 -12.16
CA GLY A 24 0.80 -4.53 -11.49
C GLY A 24 0.32 -4.11 -10.10
N GLY A 25 1.25 -4.02 -9.17
CA GLY A 25 1.10 -3.35 -7.90
C GLY A 25 1.61 -1.90 -7.99
N GLN A 26 2.64 -1.56 -7.22
CA GLN A 26 3.25 -0.23 -7.28
C GLN A 26 4.16 -0.08 -8.52
N ILE A 27 4.16 1.13 -9.06
CA ILE A 27 5.12 1.59 -10.08
C ILE A 27 5.97 2.72 -9.50
N THR A 28 7.27 2.66 -9.77
CA THR A 28 8.24 3.75 -9.53
C THR A 28 8.92 4.07 -10.86
N VAL A 29 9.12 5.35 -11.15
CA VAL A 29 9.78 5.79 -12.39
C VAL A 29 10.96 6.68 -12.03
N GLU A 30 12.17 6.25 -12.44
CA GLU A 30 13.42 6.97 -12.24
C GLU A 30 14.27 6.89 -13.52
N ASP A 31 14.86 7.99 -13.94
CA ASP A 31 15.81 8.09 -15.07
C ASP A 31 15.36 7.41 -16.38
N GLY A 32 14.05 7.51 -16.67
CA GLY A 32 13.48 6.91 -17.87
C GLY A 32 13.30 5.39 -17.80
N LEU A 33 13.36 4.83 -16.60
CA LEU A 33 13.02 3.44 -16.31
C LEU A 33 11.79 3.38 -15.42
N ALA A 34 10.87 2.48 -15.72
CA ALA A 34 9.75 2.15 -14.86
C ALA A 34 9.98 0.78 -14.21
N PHE A 35 9.81 0.74 -12.90
CA PHE A 35 9.92 -0.46 -12.08
C PHE A 35 8.52 -0.81 -11.59
N VAL A 36 8.04 -2.01 -11.90
CA VAL A 36 6.67 -2.43 -11.57
C VAL A 36 6.72 -3.72 -10.76
N GLY A 37 6.26 -3.65 -9.50
CA GLY A 37 6.02 -4.82 -8.68
C GLY A 37 4.76 -5.56 -9.14
N HIS A 38 4.70 -6.88 -8.97
CA HIS A 38 3.57 -7.71 -9.40
C HIS A 38 2.84 -8.36 -8.22
N MET A 39 1.51 -8.50 -8.36
CA MET A 39 0.64 -9.02 -7.30
C MET A 39 0.64 -10.55 -7.22
N ASP A 40 0.84 -11.24 -8.34
CA ASP A 40 0.67 -12.69 -8.43
C ASP A 40 2.02 -13.38 -8.70
N ALA A 41 2.36 -14.35 -7.87
CA ALA A 41 3.47 -15.26 -8.11
C ALA A 41 3.27 -16.06 -9.42
N PRO A 42 4.34 -16.46 -10.10
CA PRO A 42 5.75 -16.25 -9.75
C PRO A 42 6.31 -14.90 -10.21
N ASN A 43 5.46 -13.96 -10.63
CA ASN A 43 5.90 -12.66 -11.14
C ASN A 43 6.41 -11.79 -9.97
N GLY A 44 7.65 -11.34 -10.06
CA GLY A 44 8.28 -10.49 -9.05
C GLY A 44 8.23 -9.02 -9.45
N THR A 45 9.21 -8.56 -10.25
CA THR A 45 9.32 -7.15 -10.64
C THR A 45 9.72 -7.04 -12.11
N SER A 46 9.06 -6.15 -12.87
CA SER A 46 9.45 -5.79 -14.23
C SER A 46 10.21 -4.48 -14.24
N ILE A 47 11.31 -4.42 -14.99
CA ILE A 47 12.08 -3.21 -15.32
C ILE A 47 11.82 -2.88 -16.76
N ILE A 48 11.36 -1.67 -17.05
CA ILE A 48 10.82 -1.24 -18.33
C ILE A 48 11.52 0.05 -18.76
N ASP A 49 12.10 0.08 -19.96
CA ASP A 49 12.57 1.30 -20.58
C ASP A 49 11.37 2.13 -21.05
N VAL A 50 11.24 3.35 -20.50
CA VAL A 50 10.20 4.33 -20.81
C VAL A 50 10.79 5.67 -21.25
N LYS A 51 12.08 5.70 -21.68
CA LYS A 51 12.72 6.92 -22.23
C LYS A 51 11.95 7.47 -23.41
N ASP A 52 11.43 6.58 -24.26
CA ASP A 52 10.38 6.89 -25.23
C ASP A 52 9.04 6.37 -24.69
N PRO A 53 8.19 7.22 -24.11
CA PRO A 53 6.93 6.77 -23.54
C PRO A 53 5.92 6.26 -24.58
N SER A 54 6.16 6.52 -25.86
CA SER A 54 5.36 5.99 -26.98
C SER A 54 5.74 4.55 -27.34
N ASN A 55 6.89 4.06 -26.87
CA ASN A 55 7.42 2.75 -27.18
C ASN A 55 8.09 2.08 -25.97
N PRO A 56 7.35 1.83 -24.88
CA PRO A 56 7.90 1.19 -23.68
C PRO A 56 8.35 -0.25 -23.97
N ARG A 57 9.48 -0.66 -23.39
CA ARG A 57 10.07 -1.99 -23.62
C ARG A 57 10.50 -2.63 -22.32
N ILE A 58 10.13 -3.89 -22.11
CA ILE A 58 10.61 -4.68 -20.98
C ILE A 58 12.11 -4.95 -21.18
N LEU A 59 12.94 -4.51 -20.23
CA LEU A 59 14.37 -4.81 -20.17
C LEU A 59 14.60 -6.11 -19.40
N LYS A 60 13.89 -6.27 -18.27
CA LYS A 60 14.05 -7.44 -17.41
C LYS A 60 12.75 -7.75 -16.69
N GLN A 61 12.46 -9.03 -16.51
CA GLN A 61 11.52 -9.56 -15.53
C GLN A 61 12.28 -10.38 -14.49
N ILE A 62 12.07 -10.07 -13.21
CA ILE A 62 12.55 -10.84 -12.06
C ILE A 62 11.38 -11.72 -11.63
N PHE A 63 11.63 -13.01 -11.43
CA PHE A 63 10.64 -13.96 -10.95
C PHE A 63 10.92 -14.34 -9.50
N LEU A 64 9.87 -14.75 -8.80
CA LEU A 64 9.97 -15.36 -7.48
C LEU A 64 10.23 -16.85 -7.60
N ASP A 65 10.95 -17.40 -6.61
CA ASP A 65 11.27 -18.82 -6.55
C ASP A 65 10.14 -19.66 -5.93
N ASP A 66 9.10 -19.00 -5.43
CA ASP A 66 7.96 -19.62 -4.75
C ASP A 66 6.63 -19.03 -5.23
N GLU A 67 5.53 -19.73 -4.94
CA GLU A 67 4.16 -19.32 -5.26
C GLU A 67 3.39 -18.77 -4.05
N LEU A 68 4.03 -18.65 -2.89
CA LEU A 68 3.41 -18.20 -1.65
C LEU A 68 3.58 -16.70 -1.42
N SER A 69 4.58 -16.12 -2.08
CA SER A 69 4.98 -14.71 -1.92
C SER A 69 4.54 -13.87 -3.09
N HIS A 70 4.42 -12.57 -2.87
CA HIS A 70 4.34 -11.57 -3.90
C HIS A 70 5.32 -10.40 -3.66
N THR A 71 5.69 -9.70 -4.74
CA THR A 71 6.62 -8.58 -4.74
C THR A 71 5.93 -7.38 -5.41
N HIS A 72 4.89 -6.87 -4.76
CA HIS A 72 4.02 -5.85 -5.35
C HIS A 72 4.47 -4.42 -5.10
N LYS A 73 5.59 -4.23 -4.40
CA LYS A 73 6.17 -2.92 -4.11
C LYS A 73 7.63 -2.87 -4.52
N VAL A 74 8.02 -1.74 -5.08
CA VAL A 74 9.38 -1.48 -5.55
C VAL A 74 9.76 -0.02 -5.31
N ARG A 75 10.99 0.22 -4.89
CA ARG A 75 11.60 1.53 -4.75
C ARG A 75 13.03 1.50 -5.28
N VAL A 76 13.48 2.66 -5.74
CA VAL A 76 14.82 2.84 -6.28
C VAL A 76 15.43 4.11 -5.71
N ALA A 77 16.70 4.08 -5.36
CA ALA A 77 17.52 5.23 -5.03
C ALA A 77 18.93 5.01 -5.59
N GLY A 78 19.35 5.86 -6.53
CA GLY A 78 20.58 5.64 -7.29
C GLY A 78 20.55 4.28 -8.01
N ASN A 79 21.60 3.48 -7.79
CA ASN A 79 21.74 2.15 -8.38
C ASN A 79 21.16 1.01 -7.50
N ILE A 80 20.49 1.35 -6.41
CA ILE A 80 19.92 0.37 -5.50
C ILE A 80 18.41 0.31 -5.69
N MET A 81 17.90 -0.90 -5.87
CA MET A 81 16.48 -1.20 -5.87
C MET A 81 16.13 -2.07 -4.68
N ILE A 82 15.03 -1.74 -4.00
CA ILE A 82 14.42 -2.61 -2.99
C ILE A 82 13.08 -3.12 -3.53
N THR A 83 12.83 -4.41 -3.28
CA THR A 83 11.54 -5.07 -3.53
C THR A 83 11.05 -5.74 -2.26
N ASN A 84 9.75 -5.65 -1.97
CA ASN A 84 9.19 -6.36 -0.83
C ASN A 84 9.03 -7.86 -1.14
N VAL A 85 8.94 -8.65 -0.09
CA VAL A 85 8.45 -10.03 -0.11
C VAL A 85 7.39 -10.15 0.97
N GLU A 86 6.16 -10.41 0.56
CA GLU A 86 5.01 -10.55 1.43
C GLU A 86 4.21 -11.79 1.05
N GLN A 87 3.58 -12.43 2.02
CA GLN A 87 2.71 -13.57 1.79
C GLN A 87 1.49 -13.15 0.94
N ALA A 88 1.33 -13.77 -0.22
CA ALA A 88 0.37 -13.37 -1.26
C ALA A 88 -1.11 -13.47 -0.83
N GLN A 89 -1.42 -14.36 0.10
CA GLN A 89 -2.80 -14.63 0.56
C GLN A 89 -3.05 -14.16 2.01
N ARG A 90 -2.26 -13.21 2.51
CA ARG A 90 -2.28 -12.78 3.92
C ARG A 90 -3.68 -12.47 4.46
N HIS A 91 -4.57 -11.86 3.68
CA HIS A 91 -5.94 -11.54 4.13
C HIS A 91 -6.78 -12.79 4.40
N LEU A 92 -6.64 -13.81 3.57
CA LEU A 92 -7.31 -15.09 3.76
C LEU A 92 -6.71 -15.83 4.95
N LEU A 93 -5.39 -15.86 5.06
CA LEU A 93 -4.68 -16.56 6.14
C LEU A 93 -4.96 -15.92 7.51
N ARG A 94 -5.04 -14.59 7.61
CA ARG A 94 -5.44 -13.91 8.86
C ARG A 94 -6.85 -14.27 9.31
N ARG A 95 -7.80 -14.43 8.38
CA ARG A 95 -9.12 -14.97 8.74
C ARG A 95 -9.00 -16.39 9.25
N GLY A 96 -8.12 -17.17 8.65
CA GLY A 96 -7.83 -18.55 9.02
C GLY A 96 -7.18 -18.74 10.39
N GLU A 97 -6.48 -17.74 10.94
CA GLU A 97 -5.94 -17.79 12.31
C GLU A 97 -7.01 -18.10 13.36
N LYS A 98 -8.27 -17.77 13.08
CA LYS A 98 -9.42 -18.06 13.94
C LYS A 98 -9.98 -19.48 13.76
N LEU A 99 -9.43 -20.29 12.88
CA LEU A 99 -9.96 -21.62 12.54
C LEU A 99 -10.14 -22.53 13.76
N PRO A 100 -9.18 -22.63 14.72
CA PRO A 100 -9.35 -23.46 15.89
C PRO A 100 -10.54 -23.06 16.76
N ASP A 101 -10.70 -21.75 17.01
CA ASP A 101 -11.77 -21.21 17.84
C ASP A 101 -13.14 -21.36 17.15
N VAL A 102 -13.22 -21.03 15.86
CA VAL A 102 -14.44 -21.16 15.06
C VAL A 102 -14.87 -22.61 14.97
N SER A 103 -13.96 -23.55 14.73
CA SER A 103 -14.26 -24.99 14.68
C SER A 103 -14.83 -25.49 16.01
N LYS A 104 -14.25 -25.05 17.13
CA LYS A 104 -14.73 -25.40 18.47
C LYS A 104 -16.13 -24.83 18.74
N GLN A 105 -16.36 -23.55 18.42
CA GLN A 105 -17.67 -22.90 18.60
C GLN A 105 -18.76 -23.55 17.74
N LEU A 106 -18.46 -23.87 16.47
CA LEU A 106 -19.38 -24.56 15.58
C LEU A 106 -19.71 -25.96 16.11
N ALA A 107 -18.72 -26.72 16.56
CA ALA A 107 -18.94 -28.05 17.12
C ALA A 107 -19.88 -28.01 18.33
N LEU A 108 -19.73 -27.03 19.21
CA LEU A 108 -20.62 -26.85 20.37
C LEU A 108 -22.05 -26.48 19.91
N SER A 109 -22.21 -25.61 18.92
CA SER A 109 -23.51 -25.17 18.45
C SER A 109 -24.27 -26.24 17.65
N LEU A 110 -23.53 -27.06 16.87
CA LEU A 110 -24.09 -28.12 16.02
C LEU A 110 -24.29 -29.45 16.73
N GLY A 111 -23.65 -29.66 17.89
CA GLY A 111 -23.62 -30.93 18.59
C GLY A 111 -22.85 -32.04 17.84
N ARG A 112 -22.07 -31.68 16.82
CA ARG A 112 -21.21 -32.56 16.00
C ARG A 112 -20.00 -31.79 15.47
N PRO A 113 -18.96 -32.47 14.98
CA PRO A 113 -17.87 -31.82 14.25
C PRO A 113 -18.41 -31.06 13.00
N PRO A 114 -18.00 -29.80 12.79
CA PRO A 114 -18.35 -29.06 11.58
C PRO A 114 -17.61 -29.61 10.36
N ASN A 115 -18.23 -29.54 9.20
CA ASN A 115 -17.57 -29.83 7.94
C ASN A 115 -16.80 -28.61 7.40
N ASP A 116 -16.02 -28.81 6.32
CA ASP A 116 -15.17 -27.78 5.75
C ASP A 116 -15.97 -26.59 5.18
N ALA A 117 -17.10 -26.83 4.57
CA ALA A 117 -17.97 -25.77 4.06
C ALA A 117 -18.53 -24.87 5.18
N GLU A 118 -18.93 -25.46 6.31
CA GLU A 118 -19.40 -24.74 7.51
C GLU A 118 -18.28 -23.89 8.13
N ILE A 119 -17.08 -24.45 8.23
CA ILE A 119 -15.90 -23.73 8.74
C ILE A 119 -15.53 -22.58 7.81
N ALA A 120 -15.43 -22.82 6.51
CA ALA A 120 -15.10 -21.81 5.51
C ALA A 120 -16.12 -20.66 5.50
N ALA A 121 -17.42 -20.99 5.55
CA ALA A 121 -18.48 -19.99 5.62
C ALA A 121 -18.37 -19.13 6.89
N ALA A 122 -18.12 -19.74 8.05
CA ALA A 122 -17.99 -19.01 9.32
C ALA A 122 -16.72 -18.13 9.37
N LEU A 123 -15.66 -18.50 8.64
CA LEU A 123 -14.45 -17.70 8.49
C LEU A 123 -14.57 -16.64 7.37
N GLY A 124 -15.62 -16.68 6.56
CA GLY A 124 -15.76 -15.84 5.38
C GLY A 124 -14.72 -16.14 4.30
N LEU A 125 -14.37 -17.44 4.16
CA LEU A 125 -13.37 -17.94 3.21
C LEU A 125 -14.04 -18.75 2.10
N PRO A 126 -13.46 -18.77 0.89
CA PRO A 126 -13.78 -19.81 -0.09
C PRO A 126 -13.36 -21.19 0.45
N GLU A 127 -14.20 -22.23 0.25
CA GLU A 127 -13.94 -23.58 0.78
C GLU A 127 -12.61 -24.15 0.29
N ASN A 128 -12.27 -23.94 -0.99
CA ASN A 128 -11.02 -24.39 -1.60
C ASN A 128 -9.75 -23.73 -0.98
N LYS A 129 -9.91 -22.65 -0.19
CA LYS A 129 -8.81 -21.99 0.52
C LYS A 129 -8.55 -22.54 1.92
N LEU A 130 -9.41 -23.39 2.43
CA LEU A 130 -9.27 -23.94 3.78
C LEU A 130 -8.03 -24.84 3.92
N THR A 131 -7.66 -25.54 2.86
CA THR A 131 -6.43 -26.34 2.81
C THR A 131 -5.18 -25.46 2.92
N ASP A 132 -5.15 -24.33 2.21
CA ASP A 132 -4.05 -23.36 2.29
C ASP A 132 -3.93 -22.78 3.71
N VAL A 133 -5.06 -22.47 4.34
CA VAL A 133 -5.11 -21.99 5.74
C VAL A 133 -4.55 -23.04 6.71
N ARG A 134 -4.97 -24.31 6.58
CA ARG A 134 -4.47 -25.39 7.44
C ARG A 134 -2.96 -25.59 7.28
N ARG A 135 -2.47 -25.56 6.03
CA ARG A 135 -1.04 -25.65 5.75
C ARG A 135 -0.29 -24.48 6.40
N PHE A 136 -0.78 -23.26 6.25
CA PHE A 136 -0.18 -22.08 6.86
C PHE A 136 -0.13 -22.18 8.40
N LEU A 137 -1.22 -22.65 9.05
CA LEU A 137 -1.26 -22.81 10.51
C LEU A 137 -0.28 -23.88 11.01
N ASN A 138 0.01 -24.89 10.19
CA ASN A 138 0.96 -25.95 10.54
C ASN A 138 2.41 -25.57 10.26
N ASP A 139 2.66 -24.99 9.10
CA ASP A 139 4.01 -24.80 8.54
C ASP A 139 4.54 -23.38 8.76
N GLY A 140 3.64 -22.40 8.95
CA GLY A 140 3.94 -20.97 9.02
C GLY A 140 4.33 -20.38 7.66
N TYR A 141 4.84 -19.14 7.72
CA TYR A 141 5.44 -18.45 6.58
C TYR A 141 6.70 -17.73 7.04
N ASN A 142 7.84 -18.04 6.45
CA ASN A 142 9.15 -17.58 6.89
C ASN A 142 9.93 -16.81 5.81
N ASP A 143 9.32 -16.57 4.65
CA ASP A 143 9.98 -15.92 3.52
C ASP A 143 9.73 -14.41 3.45
N GLY A 144 8.94 -13.85 4.37
CA GLY A 144 8.64 -12.43 4.42
C GLY A 144 9.87 -11.57 4.68
N GLY A 145 9.96 -10.42 3.99
CA GLY A 145 11.09 -9.50 4.14
C GLY A 145 11.22 -8.53 2.96
N PHE A 146 12.45 -8.16 2.64
CA PHE A 146 12.76 -7.37 1.47
C PHE A 146 14.09 -7.80 0.84
N ARG A 147 14.18 -7.62 -0.48
CA ARG A 147 15.38 -7.92 -1.27
C ARG A 147 16.01 -6.62 -1.75
N VAL A 148 17.33 -6.55 -1.70
CA VAL A 148 18.13 -5.42 -2.17
C VAL A 148 18.88 -5.84 -3.42
N TRP A 149 18.79 -5.04 -4.46
CA TRP A 149 19.32 -5.34 -5.79
C TRP A 149 20.25 -4.22 -6.25
N ASP A 150 21.34 -4.59 -6.90
CA ASP A 150 22.12 -3.68 -7.75
C ASP A 150 21.49 -3.62 -9.13
N ILE A 151 21.17 -2.42 -9.57
CA ILE A 151 20.58 -2.13 -10.88
C ILE A 151 21.47 -1.21 -11.73
N SER A 152 22.78 -1.19 -11.48
CA SER A 152 23.76 -0.45 -12.31
C SER A 152 23.62 -0.85 -13.78
N ASP A 153 23.33 -2.12 -14.07
CA ASP A 153 22.80 -2.60 -15.35
C ASP A 153 21.36 -3.06 -15.17
N PRO A 154 20.35 -2.24 -15.50
CA PRO A 154 18.95 -2.59 -15.29
C PRO A 154 18.46 -3.79 -16.12
N SER A 155 19.23 -4.22 -17.13
CA SER A 155 18.96 -5.45 -17.88
C SER A 155 19.44 -6.72 -17.14
N LYS A 156 20.31 -6.55 -16.13
CA LYS A 156 20.95 -7.63 -15.36
C LYS A 156 21.00 -7.29 -13.87
N PRO A 157 19.85 -7.08 -13.21
CA PRO A 157 19.82 -6.76 -11.77
C PRO A 157 20.46 -7.90 -10.98
N GLU A 158 21.33 -7.57 -10.04
CA GLU A 158 22.01 -8.51 -9.15
C GLU A 158 21.45 -8.46 -7.75
N LEU A 159 21.06 -9.60 -7.18
CA LEU A 159 20.61 -9.67 -5.79
C LEU A 159 21.81 -9.51 -4.85
N LEU A 160 21.82 -8.42 -4.08
CA LEU A 160 22.86 -8.13 -3.10
C LEU A 160 22.57 -8.76 -1.74
N SER A 161 21.33 -8.65 -1.27
CA SER A 161 20.95 -9.18 0.03
C SER A 161 19.45 -9.47 0.11
N TYR A 162 19.09 -10.32 1.07
CA TYR A 162 17.72 -10.62 1.45
C TYR A 162 17.59 -10.51 2.96
N VAL A 163 16.89 -9.48 3.42
CA VAL A 163 16.61 -9.25 4.85
C VAL A 163 15.24 -9.82 5.17
N ARG A 164 15.20 -10.80 6.07
CA ARG A 164 13.95 -11.40 6.54
C ARG A 164 13.38 -10.61 7.70
N THR A 165 12.06 -10.50 7.72
CA THR A 165 11.29 -9.91 8.81
C THR A 165 10.37 -10.97 9.43
N HIS A 166 9.39 -10.57 10.22
CA HIS A 166 8.48 -11.49 10.90
C HIS A 166 7.08 -11.50 10.28
N GLY A 167 6.26 -12.50 10.60
CA GLY A 167 4.86 -12.59 10.21
C GLY A 167 4.68 -12.73 8.69
N PHE A 168 3.78 -11.93 8.11
CA PHE A 168 3.51 -11.98 6.66
C PHE A 168 4.55 -11.24 5.81
N GLY A 169 5.57 -10.64 6.42
CA GLY A 169 6.64 -9.94 5.74
C GLY A 169 6.38 -8.45 5.55
N VAL A 170 7.02 -7.87 4.53
CA VAL A 170 7.02 -6.42 4.27
C VAL A 170 5.87 -6.05 3.35
N HIS A 171 4.97 -5.18 3.85
CA HIS A 171 3.85 -4.70 3.05
C HIS A 171 4.22 -3.48 2.20
N ARG A 172 4.74 -2.44 2.83
CA ARG A 172 5.12 -1.17 2.18
C ARG A 172 6.45 -0.68 2.74
N PHE A 173 7.10 0.18 2.00
CA PHE A 173 8.33 0.82 2.43
C PHE A 173 8.62 2.08 1.60
N ASP A 174 9.50 2.89 2.10
CA ASP A 174 10.20 3.95 1.38
C ASP A 174 11.70 3.77 1.54
N MET A 175 12.49 4.46 0.73
CA MET A 175 13.95 4.47 0.83
C MET A 175 14.53 5.78 0.29
N ASP A 176 15.68 6.11 0.80
CA ASP A 176 16.63 7.05 0.22
C ASP A 176 17.98 6.34 -0.03
N GLU A 177 19.01 7.07 -0.41
CA GLU A 177 20.33 6.50 -0.68
C GLU A 177 21.01 5.89 0.56
N ASN A 178 20.56 6.24 1.77
CA ASN A 178 21.20 5.84 3.03
C ASN A 178 20.37 4.85 3.84
N TYR A 179 19.03 4.93 3.75
CA TYR A 179 18.13 4.19 4.63
C TYR A 179 16.93 3.60 3.92
N ALA A 180 16.44 2.48 4.45
CA ALA A 180 15.12 1.91 4.08
C ALA A 180 14.17 2.02 5.29
N TYR A 181 12.95 2.51 5.03
CA TYR A 181 11.87 2.75 6.00
C TYR A 181 10.80 1.68 5.80
N ILE A 182 10.95 0.56 6.50
CA ILE A 182 10.21 -0.68 6.24
C ILE A 182 8.98 -0.76 7.12
N SER A 183 7.78 -0.89 6.53
CA SER A 183 6.54 -1.25 7.22
C SER A 183 6.38 -2.77 7.22
N THR A 184 6.54 -3.39 8.37
CA THR A 184 6.55 -4.84 8.52
C THR A 184 6.04 -5.28 9.88
N GLU A 185 5.64 -6.55 9.98
CA GLU A 185 5.43 -7.20 11.26
C GLU A 185 6.77 -7.56 11.89
N MET A 186 6.84 -7.46 13.22
CA MET A 186 8.01 -7.85 14.00
C MET A 186 7.58 -8.64 15.23
N GLU A 187 8.41 -9.60 15.63
CA GLU A 187 8.16 -10.39 16.83
C GLU A 187 7.96 -9.49 18.07
N GLY A 188 6.93 -9.80 18.85
CA GLY A 188 6.58 -9.01 20.03
C GLY A 188 5.69 -7.79 19.78
N TYR A 189 5.31 -7.53 18.54
CA TYR A 189 4.43 -6.43 18.16
C TYR A 189 3.12 -6.92 17.54
N VAL A 190 2.07 -6.11 17.63
CA VAL A 190 0.81 -6.35 16.94
C VAL A 190 0.67 -5.45 15.72
N GLY A 191 0.50 -6.05 14.54
CA GLY A 191 0.45 -5.35 13.25
C GLY A 191 1.80 -4.77 12.82
N ASN A 192 1.79 -4.10 11.68
CA ASN A 192 3.01 -3.53 11.11
C ASN A 192 3.50 -2.33 11.93
N ILE A 193 4.81 -2.27 12.12
CA ILE A 193 5.55 -1.14 12.71
C ILE A 193 6.56 -0.61 11.69
N LEU A 194 7.17 0.52 11.97
CA LEU A 194 8.31 1.03 11.21
C LEU A 194 9.60 0.40 11.72
N VAL A 195 10.40 -0.15 10.82
CA VAL A 195 11.78 -0.56 11.08
C VAL A 195 12.67 0.16 10.08
N ILE A 196 13.69 0.84 10.59
CA ILE A 196 14.65 1.60 9.76
C ILE A 196 15.92 0.80 9.62
N TYR A 197 16.36 0.59 8.38
CA TYR A 197 17.61 -0.11 8.05
C TYR A 197 18.60 0.85 7.40
N ASP A 198 19.86 0.77 7.83
CA ASP A 198 21.00 1.44 7.20
C ASP A 198 21.41 0.64 5.95
N LEU A 199 21.57 1.32 4.84
CA LEU A 199 21.95 0.78 3.53
C LEU A 199 23.38 1.14 3.11
N ALA A 200 24.23 1.66 4.01
CA ALA A 200 25.63 2.01 3.71
C ALA A 200 26.40 0.82 3.11
N ASP A 201 26.10 -0.40 3.56
CA ASP A 201 26.47 -1.64 2.87
C ASP A 201 25.18 -2.36 2.41
N PRO A 202 24.77 -2.23 1.15
CA PRO A 202 23.54 -2.85 0.64
C PRO A 202 23.59 -4.40 0.60
N LYS A 203 24.78 -4.98 0.76
CA LYS A 203 24.95 -6.44 0.93
C LYS A 203 24.63 -6.89 2.36
N LYS A 204 24.63 -5.95 3.31
CA LYS A 204 24.36 -6.25 4.72
C LYS A 204 23.59 -5.11 5.39
N PRO A 205 22.33 -4.86 5.02
CA PRO A 205 21.50 -3.86 5.69
C PRO A 205 21.43 -4.13 7.20
N ILE A 206 21.55 -3.08 8.02
CA ILE A 206 21.55 -3.19 9.48
C ILE A 206 20.36 -2.44 10.05
N GLU A 207 19.59 -3.07 10.90
CA GLU A 207 18.52 -2.41 11.65
C GLU A 207 19.10 -1.32 12.55
N VAL A 208 18.59 -0.09 12.44
CA VAL A 208 19.03 1.09 13.18
C VAL A 208 18.07 1.42 14.31
N SER A 209 16.77 1.39 14.03
CA SER A 209 15.73 1.78 14.98
C SER A 209 14.35 1.27 14.57
N ARG A 210 13.41 1.38 15.52
CA ARG A 210 11.99 1.08 15.32
C ARG A 210 11.14 2.23 15.81
N TRP A 211 10.00 2.42 15.14
CA TRP A 211 8.92 3.23 15.65
C TRP A 211 7.60 2.45 15.56
N HIS A 212 6.74 2.61 16.56
CA HIS A 212 5.43 1.97 16.64
C HIS A 212 4.42 2.87 17.35
N MET A 213 3.15 2.63 17.15
CA MET A 213 2.09 3.27 17.90
C MET A 213 2.07 2.75 19.35
N PRO A 214 1.76 3.61 20.34
CA PRO A 214 1.51 3.15 21.70
C PRO A 214 0.45 2.04 21.73
N GLY A 215 0.76 0.93 22.39
CA GLY A 215 -0.09 -0.26 22.46
C GLY A 215 0.33 -1.38 21.50
N GLN A 216 1.24 -1.15 20.55
CA GLN A 216 1.70 -2.21 19.63
C GLN A 216 2.75 -3.14 20.23
N HIS A 217 3.61 -2.69 21.16
CA HIS A 217 4.70 -3.49 21.73
C HIS A 217 4.20 -4.41 22.86
N ILE A 218 3.49 -5.46 22.48
CA ILE A 218 2.86 -6.41 23.43
C ILE A 218 3.89 -7.18 24.26
N ALA A 219 5.08 -7.48 23.73
CA ALA A 219 6.15 -8.12 24.48
C ALA A 219 6.71 -7.24 25.62
N ALA A 220 6.59 -5.90 25.50
CA ALA A 220 6.92 -4.96 26.58
C ALA A 220 5.75 -4.73 27.57
N GLY A 221 4.64 -5.46 27.43
CA GLY A 221 3.46 -5.35 28.28
C GLY A 221 2.48 -4.25 27.85
N GLU A 222 2.69 -3.61 26.70
CA GLU A 222 1.71 -2.69 26.15
C GLU A 222 0.40 -3.42 25.78
N LYS A 223 -0.71 -2.69 25.84
CA LYS A 223 -2.02 -3.22 25.47
C LYS A 223 -2.66 -2.34 24.41
N PRO A 224 -3.04 -2.89 23.24
CA PRO A 224 -3.77 -2.13 22.22
C PRO A 224 -5.10 -1.58 22.79
N SER A 225 -5.39 -0.32 22.50
CA SER A 225 -6.69 0.29 22.78
C SER A 225 -7.73 -0.01 21.69
N TRP A 226 -7.39 -0.80 20.70
CA TRP A 226 -8.19 -1.21 19.54
C TRP A 226 -8.24 -2.72 19.40
N LYS A 227 -9.13 -3.22 18.54
CA LYS A 227 -9.26 -4.66 18.23
C LYS A 227 -8.60 -4.99 16.89
N GLY A 228 -7.92 -6.13 16.84
CA GLY A 228 -7.29 -6.65 15.63
C GLY A 228 -6.14 -5.76 15.15
N TYR A 229 -6.01 -5.61 13.82
CA TYR A 229 -4.89 -4.93 13.16
C TYR A 229 -5.24 -3.51 12.68
N LYS A 230 -6.24 -2.86 13.28
CA LYS A 230 -6.76 -1.56 12.80
C LYS A 230 -5.75 -0.43 12.87
N ASN A 231 -4.95 -0.34 13.94
CA ASN A 231 -3.94 0.69 14.09
C ASN A 231 -2.56 0.09 13.80
N ARG A 232 -2.21 0.01 12.53
CA ARG A 232 -0.92 -0.49 12.05
C ARG A 232 -0.33 0.50 11.06
N LEU A 233 0.98 0.58 11.01
CA LEU A 233 1.64 1.35 9.97
C LEU A 233 1.30 0.77 8.58
N HIS A 234 0.81 1.62 7.69
CA HIS A 234 0.75 1.25 6.27
C HIS A 234 2.09 1.50 5.61
N HIS A 235 2.57 2.74 5.61
CA HIS A 235 3.96 3.09 5.29
C HIS A 235 4.28 4.50 5.80
N ALA A 236 5.58 4.84 5.79
CA ALA A 236 6.08 6.16 6.13
C ALA A 236 6.96 6.66 4.98
N LEU A 237 6.71 7.88 4.52
CA LEU A 237 7.44 8.54 3.44
C LEU A 237 8.40 9.58 4.01
N ARG A 238 9.66 9.56 3.55
CA ARG A 238 10.68 10.49 4.00
C ARG A 238 10.61 11.84 3.30
N ILE A 239 10.51 12.90 4.07
CA ILE A 239 10.71 14.28 3.62
C ILE A 239 11.67 14.97 4.60
N ASP A 240 12.84 15.33 4.15
CA ASP A 240 13.89 15.92 4.98
C ASP A 240 14.15 15.11 6.27
N ASN A 241 13.90 15.70 7.43
CA ASN A 241 14.06 15.07 8.75
C ASN A 241 12.73 14.55 9.33
N GLU A 242 11.71 14.39 8.50
CA GLU A 242 10.42 13.85 8.90
C GLU A 242 10.07 12.57 8.13
N LEU A 243 9.36 11.67 8.80
CA LEU A 243 8.63 10.59 8.15
C LEU A 243 7.13 10.85 8.30
N TRP A 244 6.43 10.88 7.19
CA TRP A 244 4.97 11.02 7.13
C TRP A 244 4.36 9.63 7.06
N ALA A 245 3.83 9.19 8.19
CA ALA A 245 3.35 7.83 8.39
C ALA A 245 1.83 7.76 8.31
N ALA A 246 1.31 7.00 7.36
CA ALA A 246 -0.09 6.59 7.33
C ALA A 246 -0.27 5.38 8.26
N VAL A 247 -1.16 5.49 9.24
CA VAL A 247 -1.34 4.48 10.31
C VAL A 247 -2.76 3.92 10.32
N TRP A 248 -3.24 3.54 9.17
CA TRP A 248 -4.52 2.88 8.96
C TRP A 248 -5.67 3.61 9.69
N ASN A 249 -6.40 2.97 10.63
CA ASN A 249 -7.49 3.63 11.37
C ASN A 249 -7.01 4.55 12.51
N ALA A 250 -5.72 4.84 12.61
CA ALA A 250 -5.17 5.86 13.52
C ALA A 250 -4.78 7.17 12.79
N GLY A 251 -5.23 7.34 11.53
CA GLY A 251 -4.93 8.53 10.74
C GLY A 251 -3.47 8.60 10.32
N PHE A 252 -2.84 9.76 10.45
CA PHE A 252 -1.42 9.93 10.12
C PHE A 252 -0.60 10.48 11.30
N GLN A 253 0.68 10.16 11.27
CA GLN A 253 1.68 10.62 12.24
C GLN A 253 2.82 11.31 11.47
N VAL A 254 3.39 12.36 12.07
CA VAL A 254 4.65 12.95 11.62
C VAL A 254 5.72 12.58 12.63
N ILE A 255 6.77 11.94 12.16
CA ILE A 255 7.83 11.37 12.98
C ILE A 255 9.13 12.12 12.68
N ASP A 256 9.69 12.77 13.67
CA ASP A 256 11.02 13.38 13.60
C ASP A 256 12.08 12.27 13.57
N VAL A 257 12.97 12.32 12.57
CA VAL A 257 14.10 11.43 12.37
C VAL A 257 15.42 12.21 12.21
N THR A 258 15.49 13.40 12.79
CA THR A 258 16.75 14.16 12.91
C THR A 258 17.84 13.29 13.54
N ASP A 259 17.51 12.55 14.60
CA ASP A 259 18.29 11.40 15.05
C ASP A 259 17.61 10.11 14.57
N ILE A 260 18.12 9.55 13.48
CA ILE A 260 17.57 8.33 12.86
C ILE A 260 17.48 7.13 13.81
N ARG A 261 18.27 7.14 14.90
CA ARG A 261 18.29 6.10 15.92
C ARG A 261 17.19 6.26 16.97
N LYS A 262 16.52 7.41 16.99
CA LYS A 262 15.49 7.76 17.98
C LYS A 262 14.28 8.43 17.34
N PRO A 263 13.59 7.75 16.42
CA PRO A 263 12.41 8.30 15.76
C PRO A 263 11.35 8.68 16.81
N LYS A 264 10.78 9.88 16.68
CA LYS A 264 9.85 10.44 17.65
C LYS A 264 8.65 11.09 16.97
N THR A 265 7.44 10.73 17.36
CA THR A 265 6.22 11.42 16.90
C THR A 265 6.24 12.88 17.37
N ILE A 266 6.09 13.82 16.44
CA ILE A 266 6.01 15.27 16.69
C ILE A 266 4.63 15.84 16.39
N ALA A 267 3.86 15.16 15.53
CA ALA A 267 2.48 15.53 15.23
C ALA A 267 1.64 14.30 14.89
N SER A 268 0.36 14.38 15.12
CA SER A 268 -0.59 13.33 14.76
C SER A 268 -1.97 13.91 14.49
N HIS A 269 -2.70 13.30 13.57
CA HIS A 269 -4.09 13.63 13.34
C HIS A 269 -4.87 12.37 12.99
N ASN A 270 -5.98 12.13 13.70
CA ASN A 270 -6.87 11.01 13.46
C ASN A 270 -8.30 11.51 13.25
N TYR A 271 -8.89 11.13 12.15
CA TYR A 271 -10.27 11.44 11.76
C TYR A 271 -11.18 10.20 11.79
N HIS A 272 -10.67 9.06 12.25
CA HIS A 272 -11.43 7.84 12.45
C HIS A 272 -11.95 7.71 13.88
N PRO A 273 -13.11 7.11 14.08
CA PRO A 273 -14.32 7.21 13.28
C PRO A 273 -14.81 8.65 13.27
N PRO A 274 -15.65 9.18 12.36
CA PRO A 274 -16.67 8.44 11.63
C PRO A 274 -16.30 8.05 10.20
N PHE A 275 -15.09 8.42 9.71
CA PHE A 275 -14.68 8.02 8.36
C PHE A 275 -14.12 6.59 8.41
N PRO A 276 -14.76 5.64 7.71
CA PRO A 276 -14.47 4.22 7.91
C PRO A 276 -13.26 3.73 7.11
N GLU A 277 -12.98 4.35 5.95
CA GLU A 277 -11.90 3.92 5.08
C GLU A 277 -10.53 4.30 5.65
N PRO A 278 -9.56 3.38 5.68
CA PRO A 278 -8.31 3.59 6.38
C PRO A 278 -7.36 4.55 5.66
N THR A 279 -6.60 5.30 6.44
CA THR A 279 -5.55 6.19 5.92
C THR A 279 -4.44 5.38 5.24
N HIS A 280 -4.26 5.62 3.93
CA HIS A 280 -3.30 4.91 3.10
C HIS A 280 -1.98 5.65 2.93
N THR A 281 -2.03 6.94 2.56
CA THR A 281 -0.84 7.75 2.26
C THR A 281 -1.02 9.17 2.79
N ALA A 282 0.01 9.72 3.41
CA ALA A 282 0.06 11.10 3.87
C ALA A 282 1.40 11.74 3.44
N LEU A 283 1.36 12.96 2.90
CA LEU A 283 2.57 13.66 2.45
C LEU A 283 2.35 15.17 2.42
N PRO A 284 3.30 16.01 2.88
CA PRO A 284 3.25 17.45 2.67
C PRO A 284 3.61 17.80 1.23
N CYS A 285 3.09 18.91 0.74
CA CYS A 285 3.59 19.53 -0.48
C CYS A 285 5.02 20.03 -0.27
N GLU A 286 5.86 19.93 -1.30
CA GLU A 286 7.26 20.40 -1.24
C GLU A 286 7.32 21.93 -1.06
N GLN A 287 6.34 22.65 -1.56
CA GLN A 287 6.26 24.11 -1.48
C GLN A 287 5.06 24.58 -0.65
N LEU A 288 5.16 25.76 -0.09
CA LEU A 288 4.04 26.39 0.57
C LEU A 288 2.97 26.79 -0.48
N ILE A 289 1.70 26.58 -0.14
CA ILE A 289 0.56 27.03 -0.92
C ILE A 289 -0.13 28.15 -0.13
N ASP A 290 -0.19 29.33 -0.69
CA ASP A 290 -0.74 30.54 -0.04
C ASP A 290 -0.14 30.78 1.37
N GLY A 291 1.20 30.61 1.47
CA GLY A 291 1.94 30.77 2.73
C GLY A 291 1.72 29.68 3.77
N ARG A 292 1.01 28.59 3.43
CA ARG A 292 0.67 27.47 4.31
C ARG A 292 1.44 26.23 3.93
N ARG A 293 1.85 25.45 4.91
CA ARG A 293 2.31 24.09 4.70
C ARG A 293 1.08 23.19 4.55
N ILE A 294 0.84 22.72 3.35
CA ILE A 294 -0.30 21.86 3.02
C ILE A 294 0.13 20.41 2.98
N ALA A 295 -0.65 19.53 3.57
CA ALA A 295 -0.49 18.08 3.42
C ALA A 295 -1.70 17.49 2.69
N VAL A 296 -1.41 16.52 1.84
CA VAL A 296 -2.40 15.68 1.17
C VAL A 296 -2.42 14.32 1.86
N VAL A 297 -3.61 13.84 2.15
CA VAL A 297 -3.82 12.52 2.74
C VAL A 297 -4.89 11.81 1.94
N VAL A 298 -4.71 10.53 1.69
CA VAL A 298 -5.69 9.71 0.97
C VAL A 298 -6.02 8.46 1.77
N ASP A 299 -7.29 8.13 1.78
CA ASP A 299 -7.80 6.87 2.32
C ASP A 299 -7.80 5.80 1.22
N GLU A 300 -7.74 4.53 1.60
CA GLU A 300 -7.90 3.40 0.67
C GLU A 300 -9.31 2.85 0.77
N GLU A 301 -10.00 2.78 -0.35
CA GLU A 301 -11.24 2.01 -0.42
C GLU A 301 -10.98 0.54 -0.09
N HIS A 302 -11.37 0.10 1.08
CA HIS A 302 -11.09 -1.24 1.55
C HIS A 302 -12.27 -2.18 1.41
N GLU A 303 -13.45 -1.78 1.88
CA GLU A 303 -14.69 -2.56 1.78
C GLU A 303 -15.84 -1.64 1.38
N HIS A 304 -16.48 -1.93 0.24
CA HIS A 304 -17.68 -1.20 -0.15
C HIS A 304 -18.89 -1.74 0.60
N THR A 305 -19.44 -0.93 1.49
CA THR A 305 -20.72 -1.19 2.16
C THR A 305 -21.76 -0.20 1.63
N PRO A 306 -22.93 -0.64 1.14
CA PRO A 306 -23.96 0.28 0.66
C PRO A 306 -24.31 1.35 1.70
N GLY A 307 -24.29 2.62 1.29
CA GLY A 307 -24.53 3.77 2.15
C GLY A 307 -23.32 4.28 2.94
N GLN A 308 -22.16 3.63 2.83
CA GLN A 308 -20.91 4.12 3.36
C GLN A 308 -20.27 5.10 2.36
N LEU A 309 -19.56 6.11 2.87
CA LEU A 309 -18.73 6.97 2.02
C LEU A 309 -17.59 6.15 1.42
N HIS A 310 -17.33 6.37 0.14
CA HIS A 310 -16.11 5.88 -0.50
C HIS A 310 -14.86 6.57 0.04
N ALA A 311 -13.70 5.93 -0.10
CA ALA A 311 -12.43 6.56 0.19
C ALA A 311 -12.19 7.78 -0.70
N PHE A 312 -11.57 8.82 -0.16
CA PHE A 312 -11.35 10.09 -0.83
C PHE A 312 -10.05 10.78 -0.41
N LEU A 313 -9.78 11.94 -0.99
CA LEU A 313 -8.60 12.76 -0.75
C LEU A 313 -8.90 13.86 0.27
N TRP A 314 -8.03 14.02 1.24
CA TRP A 314 -8.05 15.10 2.24
C TRP A 314 -6.97 16.12 1.95
N ILE A 315 -7.28 17.39 2.23
CA ILE A 315 -6.33 18.50 2.22
C ILE A 315 -6.27 19.09 3.64
N PHE A 316 -5.08 19.08 4.24
CA PHE A 316 -4.83 19.59 5.58
C PHE A 316 -3.89 20.78 5.58
N ASP A 317 -4.15 21.76 6.43
CA ASP A 317 -3.17 22.75 6.87
C ASP A 317 -2.37 22.15 8.04
N VAL A 318 -1.07 22.02 7.84
CA VAL A 318 -0.11 21.45 8.81
C VAL A 318 0.99 22.47 9.16
N THR A 319 0.73 23.73 8.94
CA THR A 319 1.66 24.84 9.25
C THR A 319 2.01 24.86 10.73
N ASP A 320 1.04 24.64 11.61
CA ASP A 320 1.27 24.39 13.03
C ASP A 320 1.03 22.89 13.33
N PRO A 321 2.08 22.09 13.57
CA PRO A 321 1.94 20.65 13.83
C PRO A 321 1.12 20.32 15.08
N LYS A 322 0.88 21.31 15.95
CA LYS A 322 0.02 21.16 17.14
C LYS A 322 -1.44 21.49 16.85
N LYS A 323 -1.75 22.05 15.67
CA LYS A 323 -3.08 22.51 15.28
C LYS A 323 -3.41 22.14 13.84
N ILE A 324 -3.24 20.86 13.51
CA ILE A 324 -3.57 20.33 12.18
C ILE A 324 -5.06 20.54 11.89
N GLN A 325 -5.37 21.11 10.72
CA GLN A 325 -6.74 21.46 10.34
C GLN A 325 -7.08 20.85 8.97
N ALA A 326 -8.19 20.13 8.88
CA ALA A 326 -8.76 19.76 7.61
C ALA A 326 -9.33 21.01 6.92
N LEU A 327 -8.88 21.31 5.70
CA LEU A 327 -9.36 22.45 4.92
C LEU A 327 -10.47 22.05 3.96
N SER A 328 -10.31 20.91 3.29
CA SER A 328 -11.24 20.40 2.29
C SER A 328 -11.03 18.92 2.01
N THR A 329 -11.92 18.38 1.20
CA THR A 329 -11.81 17.03 0.62
C THR A 329 -12.05 17.09 -0.87
N PHE A 330 -11.54 16.06 -1.59
CA PHE A 330 -11.89 15.83 -2.98
C PHE A 330 -12.44 14.43 -3.15
N ASN A 331 -13.61 14.34 -3.77
CA ASN A 331 -14.31 13.12 -4.12
C ASN A 331 -14.60 13.04 -5.60
N VAL A 332 -14.64 11.85 -6.15
CA VAL A 332 -15.21 11.58 -7.47
C VAL A 332 -16.70 11.25 -7.30
N SER A 333 -17.57 11.96 -8.03
CA SER A 333 -19.02 11.77 -7.93
C SER A 333 -19.43 10.35 -8.33
N GLU A 334 -20.16 9.68 -7.45
CA GLU A 334 -20.74 8.37 -7.74
C GLU A 334 -21.86 8.45 -8.79
N THR A 335 -22.60 9.56 -8.79
CA THR A 335 -23.75 9.75 -9.69
C THR A 335 -23.34 10.06 -11.13
N GLU A 336 -22.16 10.63 -11.33
CA GLU A 336 -21.63 11.00 -12.65
C GLU A 336 -20.68 9.94 -13.21
N SER A 337 -20.27 8.97 -12.40
CA SER A 337 -19.37 7.90 -12.83
C SER A 337 -20.12 6.59 -13.04
N PRO A 338 -20.15 6.07 -14.28
CA PRO A 338 -20.81 4.79 -14.55
C PRO A 338 -20.09 3.60 -13.87
N TRP A 339 -18.88 3.83 -13.35
CA TRP A 339 -18.02 2.80 -12.74
C TRP A 339 -18.26 2.62 -11.25
N SER A 340 -18.88 3.59 -10.58
CA SER A 340 -19.23 3.50 -9.15
C SER A 340 -20.26 2.43 -8.85
N GLN A 341 -21.08 2.07 -9.84
CA GLN A 341 -22.11 1.03 -9.76
C GLN A 341 -21.59 -0.36 -10.18
N CYS A 342 -20.33 -0.47 -10.60
CA CYS A 342 -19.72 -1.75 -10.92
C CYS A 342 -19.39 -2.53 -9.64
N LYS A 343 -19.32 -3.86 -9.76
CA LYS A 343 -18.81 -4.68 -8.66
C LYS A 343 -17.31 -4.38 -8.45
N GLY A 344 -16.90 -4.29 -7.20
CA GLY A 344 -15.53 -4.01 -6.81
C GLY A 344 -15.38 -2.65 -6.15
N ARG A 345 -14.13 -2.24 -5.92
CA ARG A 345 -13.81 -0.96 -5.28
C ARG A 345 -13.88 0.18 -6.28
N PHE A 346 -14.40 1.33 -5.86
CA PHE A 346 -14.48 2.55 -6.68
C PHE A 346 -13.64 3.69 -6.12
N GLY A 347 -13.59 3.88 -4.81
CA GLY A 347 -12.99 5.00 -4.11
C GLY A 347 -11.49 5.22 -4.37
N ALA A 348 -10.91 6.14 -3.64
CA ALA A 348 -9.49 6.48 -3.74
C ALA A 348 -8.59 5.35 -3.23
N HIS A 349 -7.31 5.39 -3.64
CA HIS A 349 -6.30 4.45 -3.17
C HIS A 349 -4.99 5.15 -2.81
N GLN A 350 -4.29 5.69 -3.80
CA GLN A 350 -2.94 6.22 -3.62
C GLN A 350 -2.69 7.39 -4.56
N PHE A 351 -1.98 8.40 -4.10
CA PHE A 351 -1.43 9.44 -4.98
C PHE A 351 0.07 9.21 -5.24
N ARG A 352 0.59 9.89 -6.28
CA ARG A 352 2.04 9.92 -6.55
C ARG A 352 2.75 10.45 -5.31
N GLU A 353 3.72 9.70 -4.79
CA GLU A 353 4.39 9.98 -3.52
C GLU A 353 5.47 11.08 -3.64
N LYS A 354 5.14 12.10 -4.44
CA LYS A 354 5.85 13.37 -4.59
C LYS A 354 4.85 14.43 -5.04
N ILE A 355 4.78 15.56 -4.34
CA ILE A 355 3.90 16.68 -4.65
C ILE A 355 4.79 17.92 -4.84
N ASP A 356 5.34 18.06 -6.05
CA ASP A 356 6.30 19.10 -6.44
C ASP A 356 5.66 20.35 -7.05
N GLY A 357 4.35 20.48 -6.91
CA GLY A 357 3.56 21.61 -7.40
C GLY A 357 2.19 21.61 -6.73
N THR A 358 1.16 21.98 -7.48
CA THR A 358 -0.24 21.96 -6.99
C THR A 358 -1.06 20.83 -7.57
N LEU A 359 -0.48 19.99 -8.44
CA LEU A 359 -1.18 18.87 -9.06
C LEU A 359 -0.93 17.57 -8.30
N VAL A 360 -2.01 16.97 -7.82
CA VAL A 360 -2.00 15.65 -7.17
C VAL A 360 -2.49 14.60 -8.16
N TYR A 361 -1.63 13.63 -8.48
CA TYR A 361 -1.96 12.50 -9.33
C TYR A 361 -2.38 11.34 -8.44
N VAL A 362 -3.66 10.98 -8.46
CA VAL A 362 -4.24 10.01 -7.53
C VAL A 362 -4.99 8.92 -8.26
N THR A 363 -4.79 7.68 -7.85
CA THR A 363 -5.53 6.53 -8.36
C THR A 363 -6.84 6.37 -7.61
N TRP A 364 -7.89 6.11 -8.37
CA TRP A 364 -9.24 5.80 -7.91
C TRP A 364 -9.58 4.43 -8.46
N PHE A 365 -9.65 3.38 -7.70
CA PHE A 365 -9.82 2.01 -8.19
C PHE A 365 -10.51 1.91 -9.58
N SER A 366 -11.78 1.53 -9.69
CA SER A 366 -12.48 1.55 -10.97
C SER A 366 -12.75 2.97 -11.53
N GLY A 367 -12.53 4.02 -10.72
CA GLY A 367 -12.57 5.42 -11.14
C GLY A 367 -11.33 5.89 -11.91
N GLY A 368 -10.28 5.08 -12.01
CA GLY A 368 -9.08 5.36 -12.83
C GLY A 368 -8.10 6.36 -12.22
N LEU A 369 -7.30 7.00 -13.06
CA LEU A 369 -6.36 8.06 -12.67
C LEU A 369 -7.09 9.40 -12.64
N ARG A 370 -6.92 10.16 -11.55
CA ARG A 370 -7.43 11.53 -11.38
C ARG A 370 -6.26 12.49 -11.18
N VAL A 371 -6.36 13.69 -11.74
CA VAL A 371 -5.42 14.79 -11.48
C VAL A 371 -6.20 15.92 -10.84
N VAL A 372 -5.83 16.24 -9.61
CA VAL A 372 -6.53 17.22 -8.77
C VAL A 372 -5.60 18.40 -8.55
N ASP A 373 -6.06 19.61 -8.93
CA ASP A 373 -5.35 20.85 -8.65
C ASP A 373 -5.77 21.36 -7.26
N ILE A 374 -4.80 21.55 -6.40
CA ILE A 374 -4.92 22.07 -5.04
C ILE A 374 -4.31 23.46 -4.87
N ALA A 375 -4.12 24.22 -5.97
CA ALA A 375 -3.65 25.61 -5.90
C ALA A 375 -4.54 26.47 -4.99
N ASN A 376 -5.84 26.16 -4.94
CA ASN A 376 -6.72 26.60 -3.86
C ASN A 376 -7.02 25.42 -2.93
N PRO A 377 -6.34 25.30 -1.78
CA PRO A 377 -6.48 24.13 -0.90
C PRO A 377 -7.85 24.05 -0.21
N PHE A 378 -8.66 25.10 -0.29
CA PHE A 378 -10.04 25.10 0.21
C PHE A 378 -11.06 24.58 -0.82
N LEU A 379 -10.67 24.54 -2.11
CA LEU A 379 -11.55 24.12 -3.20
C LEU A 379 -10.76 23.37 -4.27
N PRO A 380 -10.30 22.14 -3.97
CA PRO A 380 -9.57 21.30 -4.93
C PRO A 380 -10.44 20.99 -6.15
N LYS A 381 -9.82 20.93 -7.34
CA LYS A 381 -10.54 20.73 -8.60
C LYS A 381 -9.91 19.61 -9.42
N GLU A 382 -10.73 18.71 -9.96
CA GLU A 382 -10.28 17.79 -10.99
C GLU A 382 -10.00 18.55 -12.29
N VAL A 383 -8.75 18.46 -12.76
CA VAL A 383 -8.30 19.09 -14.01
C VAL A 383 -8.12 18.06 -15.12
N ALA A 384 -7.89 16.78 -14.77
CA ALA A 384 -7.73 15.71 -15.75
C ALA A 384 -8.12 14.36 -15.16
N HIS A 385 -8.53 13.42 -16.01
CA HIS A 385 -8.72 12.03 -15.65
C HIS A 385 -8.52 11.07 -16.83
N TYR A 386 -8.23 9.81 -16.49
CA TYR A 386 -8.17 8.72 -17.44
C TYR A 386 -8.68 7.43 -16.79
N ILE A 387 -9.74 6.85 -17.37
CA ILE A 387 -10.25 5.54 -16.98
C ILE A 387 -9.91 4.58 -18.12
N PRO A 388 -9.02 3.61 -17.92
CA PRO A 388 -8.64 2.66 -18.96
C PRO A 388 -9.83 1.76 -19.35
N PRO A 389 -9.85 1.21 -20.56
CA PRO A 389 -10.84 0.21 -20.91
C PRO A 389 -10.69 -1.02 -20.01
N ALA A 390 -11.81 -1.67 -19.71
CA ALA A 390 -11.79 -2.91 -18.94
C ALA A 390 -10.84 -3.94 -19.60
N PRO A 391 -10.00 -4.64 -18.82
CA PRO A 391 -9.11 -5.67 -19.34
C PRO A 391 -9.92 -6.81 -19.96
N GLU A 392 -9.35 -7.49 -20.96
CA GLU A 392 -10.02 -8.64 -21.61
C GLU A 392 -10.15 -9.85 -20.68
N GLN A 393 -9.17 -10.00 -19.77
CA GLN A 393 -9.21 -10.97 -18.70
C GLN A 393 -8.98 -10.19 -17.40
N PHE A 394 -9.81 -10.41 -16.41
CA PHE A 394 -9.56 -9.87 -15.08
C PHE A 394 -8.40 -10.68 -14.47
N PRO A 395 -7.25 -10.07 -14.19
CA PRO A 395 -6.37 -10.63 -13.18
C PRO A 395 -7.19 -10.79 -11.89
N SER A 396 -6.74 -11.67 -11.01
CA SER A 396 -7.41 -11.93 -9.73
C SER A 396 -7.97 -10.65 -9.10
N PRO A 397 -9.21 -10.65 -8.61
CA PRO A 397 -9.76 -9.47 -7.97
C PRO A 397 -8.87 -9.09 -6.78
N GLN A 398 -8.40 -7.88 -6.81
CA GLN A 398 -7.69 -7.27 -5.68
C GLN A 398 -8.64 -7.01 -4.53
#